data_1df6c967681b7982ad34f40ccea8ddc6
#
_entry.id   1df6c967681b7982ad34f40ccea8ddc6
#
_cell.length_a   1.000
_cell.length_b   1.000
_cell.length_c   1.000
_cell.angle_alpha   90.00
_cell.angle_beta   90.00
_cell.angle_gamma   90.00
#
_symmetry.space_group_name_H-M   'P 1'
#
loop_
_entity.id
_entity.type
_entity.pdbx_description
1 polymer ?
#
loop_
_entity_poly.entity_id
_entity_poly.type
_entity_poly.pdbx_seq_one_letter_code
_entity_poly.pdbx_strand_id
1 'polypeptide(L)'
;MVRYQIILAYDGSLFKGFQRQAKARSVQGELEIALRQLNWQGRAILAAGRTDCGAHASGQVVAFDLDWPHPIDKLQQALNGLLPPEIAVQSISQVNPGFHPRYHALWRRYRYQIYCHPARNPLMDRYAWQVWPSASLTRLQEAAGLLVGTHDFAAFGTPPRPVSSTVRTVFQAAWWEEQPYLAFEITAQAFLYHMVRRVVHMQVLIGQGRLEPETLAEVLHTLPALPGKGPMLRHGLAPAWGLTLVAVGYPPEVLSPDEDLDITQFTADADASPVW
;
A
#
# COMPACT_ATOMS: atom_id res chain seq x y z
N MET A 1 -14.15 -1.41 26.03
CA MET A 1 -13.57 -0.82 24.79
C MET A 1 -14.00 -1.66 23.61
N VAL A 2 -14.36 -1.02 22.50
CA VAL A 2 -14.81 -1.66 21.25
C VAL A 2 -13.72 -1.45 20.20
N ARG A 3 -13.42 -2.49 19.38
CA ARG A 3 -12.52 -2.36 18.24
C ARG A 3 -13.25 -1.78 17.05
N TYR A 4 -12.73 -0.69 16.54
CA TYR A 4 -13.18 -0.03 15.32
C TYR A 4 -12.18 -0.26 14.19
N GLN A 5 -12.71 -0.48 12.99
CA GLN A 5 -12.00 -0.40 11.72
C GLN A 5 -12.42 0.88 11.02
N ILE A 6 -11.46 1.59 10.46
CA ILE A 6 -11.72 2.71 9.56
C ILE A 6 -11.07 2.47 8.21
N ILE A 7 -11.74 2.92 7.15
CA ILE A 7 -11.13 3.10 5.84
C ILE A 7 -10.70 4.56 5.73
N LEU A 8 -9.41 4.78 5.51
CA LEU A 8 -8.79 6.09 5.51
C LEU A 8 -8.30 6.45 4.11
N ALA A 9 -8.69 7.61 3.60
CA ALA A 9 -8.11 8.22 2.42
C ALA A 9 -7.16 9.35 2.82
N TYR A 10 -6.05 9.49 2.09
CA TYR A 10 -5.14 10.62 2.29
C TYR A 10 -4.33 10.97 1.05
N ASP A 11 -4.08 12.28 0.91
CA ASP A 11 -3.06 12.82 0.04
C ASP A 11 -1.71 12.80 0.77
N GLY A 12 -0.82 11.93 0.33
CA GLY A 12 0.48 11.71 0.97
C GLY A 12 1.51 12.81 0.73
N SER A 13 1.23 13.79 -0.14
CA SER A 13 2.22 14.78 -0.61
C SER A 13 2.88 15.58 0.50
N LEU A 14 2.13 15.88 1.58
CA LEU A 14 2.62 16.67 2.72
C LEU A 14 3.11 15.83 3.90
N PHE A 15 3.14 14.49 3.74
CA PHE A 15 3.55 13.58 4.81
C PHE A 15 4.87 12.89 4.50
N LYS A 16 5.66 12.64 5.53
CA LYS A 16 6.88 11.82 5.47
C LYS A 16 6.56 10.32 5.56
N GLY A 17 5.45 9.93 4.90
CA GLY A 17 4.90 8.57 4.87
C GLY A 17 3.82 8.35 5.92
N PHE A 18 3.31 7.12 5.94
CA PHE A 18 2.22 6.74 6.84
C PHE A 18 2.67 6.70 8.30
N GLN A 19 3.79 6.03 8.58
CA GLN A 19 4.20 5.70 9.95
C GLN A 19 4.64 6.93 10.75
N ARG A 20 4.20 6.99 12.03
CA ARG A 20 4.61 8.03 12.99
C ARG A 20 6.14 8.06 13.15
N GLN A 21 6.69 9.25 13.10
CA GLN A 21 8.09 9.58 13.28
C GLN A 21 8.23 10.70 14.33
N ALA A 22 9.37 10.74 15.04
CA ALA A 22 9.56 11.68 16.14
C ALA A 22 9.58 13.16 15.72
N LYS A 23 10.05 13.45 14.50
CA LYS A 23 10.30 14.83 14.01
C LYS A 23 9.65 15.14 12.68
N ALA A 24 8.67 14.34 12.23
CA ALA A 24 8.07 14.54 10.93
C ALA A 24 6.57 14.32 10.95
N ARG A 25 5.84 15.12 10.17
CA ARG A 25 4.41 14.98 9.97
C ARG A 25 4.11 13.67 9.22
N SER A 26 3.24 12.85 9.76
CA SER A 26 2.88 11.54 9.21
C SER A 26 1.39 11.27 9.37
N VAL A 27 0.81 10.45 8.50
CA VAL A 27 -0.62 10.14 8.52
C VAL A 27 -1.03 9.50 9.85
N GLN A 28 -0.25 8.52 10.34
CA GLN A 28 -0.47 7.88 11.64
C GLN A 28 -0.42 8.90 12.79
N GLY A 29 0.52 9.85 12.74
CA GLY A 29 0.66 10.87 13.79
C GLY A 29 -0.57 11.77 13.88
N GLU A 30 -1.06 12.29 12.75
CA GLU A 30 -2.26 13.14 12.70
C GLU A 30 -3.51 12.38 13.18
N LEU A 31 -3.70 11.13 12.74
CA LEU A 31 -4.83 10.32 13.19
C LEU A 31 -4.76 10.04 14.70
N GLU A 32 -3.60 9.73 15.25
CA GLU A 32 -3.43 9.51 16.69
C GLU A 32 -3.65 10.78 17.51
N ILE A 33 -3.31 11.97 16.98
CA ILE A 33 -3.61 13.26 17.60
C ILE A 33 -5.14 13.47 17.65
N ALA A 34 -5.84 13.25 16.53
CA ALA A 34 -7.29 13.35 16.47
C ALA A 34 -7.99 12.38 17.44
N LEU A 35 -7.54 11.12 17.48
CA LEU A 35 -8.08 10.10 18.39
C LEU A 35 -7.86 10.48 19.87
N ARG A 36 -6.72 11.07 20.23
CA ARG A 36 -6.48 11.52 21.61
C ARG A 36 -7.44 12.63 22.06
N GLN A 37 -7.87 13.50 21.15
CA GLN A 37 -8.89 14.51 21.44
C GLN A 37 -10.28 13.86 21.72
N LEU A 38 -10.48 12.61 21.28
CA LEU A 38 -11.65 11.79 21.56
C LEU A 38 -11.42 10.81 22.73
N ASN A 39 -10.48 11.13 23.63
CA ASN A 39 -10.12 10.32 24.81
C ASN A 39 -9.53 8.93 24.51
N TRP A 40 -8.98 8.71 23.32
CA TRP A 40 -8.26 7.48 23.01
C TRP A 40 -6.99 7.33 23.86
N GLN A 41 -6.86 6.19 24.55
CA GLN A 41 -5.75 5.89 25.45
C GLN A 41 -4.75 4.89 24.85
N GLY A 42 -4.96 4.46 23.61
CA GLY A 42 -4.09 3.49 22.94
C GLY A 42 -2.67 4.01 22.71
N ARG A 43 -1.71 3.11 22.71
CA ARG A 43 -0.30 3.44 22.47
C ARG A 43 -0.01 3.73 20.99
N ALA A 44 -0.60 2.96 20.12
CA ALA A 44 -0.49 3.09 18.66
C ALA A 44 -1.69 2.45 17.97
N ILE A 45 -2.08 3.01 16.83
CA ILE A 45 -3.07 2.40 15.93
C ILE A 45 -2.47 1.21 15.19
N LEU A 46 -3.32 0.28 14.74
CA LEU A 46 -2.95 -0.83 13.86
C LEU A 46 -3.27 -0.45 12.41
N ALA A 47 -2.40 -0.78 11.46
CA ALA A 47 -2.61 -0.46 10.05
C ALA A 47 -2.32 -1.65 9.14
N ALA A 48 -3.03 -1.75 8.01
CA ALA A 48 -2.87 -2.82 7.03
C ALA A 48 -1.51 -2.79 6.31
N GLY A 49 -0.95 -1.61 6.15
CA GLY A 49 0.33 -1.40 5.51
C GLY A 49 0.89 -0.01 5.77
N ARG A 50 2.13 0.19 5.39
CA ARG A 50 2.80 1.49 5.40
C ARG A 50 2.94 1.96 3.97
N THR A 51 2.71 3.25 3.73
CA THR A 51 3.02 3.90 2.45
C THR A 51 4.24 4.77 2.58
N ASP A 52 4.98 4.90 1.49
CA ASP A 52 6.18 5.73 1.40
C ASP A 52 5.86 7.22 1.56
N CYS A 53 6.89 8.03 1.82
CA CYS A 53 6.81 9.48 1.76
C CYS A 53 6.27 9.92 0.39
N GLY A 54 5.18 10.69 0.38
CA GLY A 54 4.54 11.20 -0.83
C GLY A 54 3.55 10.23 -1.49
N ALA A 55 3.42 8.98 -1.05
CA ALA A 55 2.43 8.05 -1.58
C ALA A 55 1.06 8.24 -0.91
N HIS A 56 0.01 8.01 -1.68
CA HIS A 56 -1.38 8.24 -1.29
C HIS A 56 -2.10 6.96 -0.86
N ALA A 57 -3.31 7.11 -0.36
CA ALA A 57 -4.27 6.03 -0.22
C ALA A 57 -5.70 6.54 -0.40
N SER A 58 -6.55 5.70 -1.00
CA SER A 58 -8.01 5.83 -0.99
C SER A 58 -8.68 4.74 -0.15
N GLY A 59 -7.92 3.72 0.27
CA GLY A 59 -8.44 2.55 0.98
C GLY A 59 -7.46 1.97 2.01
N GLN A 60 -6.73 2.82 2.74
CA GLN A 60 -5.92 2.34 3.88
C GLN A 60 -6.84 1.89 5.00
N VAL A 61 -6.59 0.70 5.54
CA VAL A 61 -7.35 0.16 6.67
C VAL A 61 -6.56 0.31 7.96
N VAL A 62 -7.22 0.89 8.96
CA VAL A 62 -6.68 1.12 10.29
C VAL A 62 -7.65 0.59 11.34
N ALA A 63 -7.14 0.02 12.43
CA ALA A 63 -7.94 -0.38 13.58
C ALA A 63 -7.39 0.20 14.88
N PHE A 64 -8.31 0.49 15.80
CA PHE A 64 -8.02 0.97 17.15
C PHE A 64 -9.16 0.59 18.11
N ASP A 65 -8.86 0.55 19.40
CA ASP A 65 -9.83 0.31 20.45
C ASP A 65 -10.22 1.63 21.09
N LEU A 66 -11.51 1.93 21.16
CA LEU A 66 -12.03 3.15 21.76
C LEU A 66 -13.28 2.85 22.59
N ASP A 67 -13.47 3.57 23.68
CA ASP A 67 -14.73 3.64 24.39
C ASP A 67 -15.49 4.87 23.90
N TRP A 68 -16.48 4.64 23.02
CA TRP A 68 -17.22 5.71 22.37
C TRP A 68 -18.70 5.59 22.74
N PRO A 69 -19.25 6.56 23.53
CA PRO A 69 -20.61 6.44 24.06
C PRO A 69 -21.71 6.92 23.10
N HIS A 70 -21.35 7.36 21.89
CA HIS A 70 -22.30 7.91 20.92
C HIS A 70 -22.44 6.98 19.70
N PRO A 71 -23.44 7.22 18.82
CA PRO A 71 -23.58 6.49 17.56
C PRO A 71 -22.31 6.55 16.70
N ILE A 72 -22.05 5.49 15.93
CA ILE A 72 -20.80 5.31 15.18
C ILE A 72 -20.60 6.37 14.08
N ASP A 73 -21.70 6.87 13.48
CA ASP A 73 -21.66 7.97 12.51
C ASP A 73 -21.12 9.27 13.12
N LYS A 74 -21.37 9.50 14.42
CA LYS A 74 -20.81 10.64 15.16
C LYS A 74 -19.31 10.52 15.37
N LEU A 75 -18.78 9.29 15.49
CA LEU A 75 -17.33 9.07 15.57
C LEU A 75 -16.65 9.43 14.23
N GLN A 76 -17.25 9.03 13.10
CA GLN A 76 -16.72 9.41 11.78
C GLN A 76 -16.75 10.93 11.59
N GLN A 77 -17.85 11.59 11.95
CA GLN A 77 -17.97 13.06 11.87
C GLN A 77 -16.93 13.76 12.77
N ALA A 78 -16.78 13.30 14.01
CA ALA A 78 -15.82 13.86 14.95
C ALA A 78 -14.38 13.72 14.46
N LEU A 79 -14.00 12.53 13.96
CA LEU A 79 -12.68 12.31 13.39
C LEU A 79 -12.41 13.22 12.19
N ASN A 80 -13.37 13.31 11.25
CA ASN A 80 -13.21 14.17 10.07
C ASN A 80 -13.19 15.67 10.40
N GLY A 81 -13.81 16.08 11.51
CA GLY A 81 -13.74 17.46 12.02
C GLY A 81 -12.38 17.80 12.67
N LEU A 82 -11.65 16.80 13.15
CA LEU A 82 -10.36 16.96 13.82
C LEU A 82 -9.15 16.72 12.89
N LEU A 83 -9.34 15.94 11.83
CA LEU A 83 -8.29 15.62 10.87
C LEU A 83 -8.01 16.80 9.94
N PRO A 84 -6.76 16.96 9.49
CA PRO A 84 -6.43 17.95 8.47
C PRO A 84 -7.05 17.59 7.12
N PRO A 85 -7.22 18.56 6.20
CA PRO A 85 -7.94 18.36 4.94
C PRO A 85 -7.32 17.28 4.02
N GLU A 86 -6.06 16.94 4.24
CA GLU A 86 -5.39 15.89 3.46
C GLU A 86 -5.72 14.48 3.93
N ILE A 87 -6.46 14.30 5.04
CA ILE A 87 -6.83 12.98 5.58
C ILE A 87 -8.33 12.95 5.84
N ALA A 88 -8.99 11.88 5.40
CA ALA A 88 -10.41 11.69 5.66
C ALA A 88 -10.74 10.23 5.98
N VAL A 89 -11.59 10.02 6.99
CA VAL A 89 -12.23 8.73 7.28
C VAL A 89 -13.41 8.56 6.31
N GLN A 90 -13.30 7.60 5.40
CA GLN A 90 -14.31 7.29 4.39
C GLN A 90 -15.45 6.43 4.95
N SER A 91 -15.10 5.48 5.81
CA SER A 91 -16.05 4.64 6.52
C SER A 91 -15.49 4.19 7.86
N ILE A 92 -16.40 3.80 8.76
CA ILE A 92 -16.08 3.24 10.05
C ILE A 92 -17.03 2.11 10.36
N SER A 93 -16.53 1.03 10.95
CA SER A 93 -17.31 -0.11 11.42
C SER A 93 -16.75 -0.65 12.73
N GLN A 94 -17.61 -1.28 13.54
CA GLN A 94 -17.15 -2.15 14.62
C GLN A 94 -16.75 -3.49 14.02
N VAL A 95 -15.69 -4.06 14.54
CA VAL A 95 -15.14 -5.34 14.08
C VAL A 95 -14.79 -6.24 15.26
N ASN A 96 -14.49 -7.48 14.96
CA ASN A 96 -14.06 -8.44 15.97
C ASN A 96 -12.90 -7.88 16.81
N PRO A 97 -12.91 -8.02 18.15
CA PRO A 97 -11.83 -7.56 19.02
C PRO A 97 -10.45 -8.10 18.68
N GLY A 98 -10.37 -9.29 18.06
CA GLY A 98 -9.14 -9.90 17.57
C GLY A 98 -8.68 -9.36 16.22
N PHE A 99 -9.47 -8.54 15.52
CA PHE A 99 -9.13 -8.04 14.19
C PHE A 99 -7.80 -7.28 14.16
N HIS A 100 -6.91 -7.71 13.25
CA HIS A 100 -5.65 -7.04 12.99
C HIS A 100 -5.50 -6.71 11.50
N PRO A 101 -5.50 -5.41 11.09
CA PRO A 101 -5.55 -5.01 9.67
C PRO A 101 -4.41 -5.56 8.81
N ARG A 102 -3.23 -5.81 9.39
CA ARG A 102 -2.08 -6.31 8.64
C ARG A 102 -2.09 -7.83 8.46
N TYR A 103 -2.39 -8.56 9.53
CA TYR A 103 -2.21 -10.01 9.57
C TYR A 103 -3.40 -10.76 8.99
N HIS A 104 -4.62 -10.23 9.12
CA HIS A 104 -5.81 -10.83 8.53
C HIS A 104 -6.05 -10.42 7.07
N ALA A 105 -5.23 -9.53 6.51
CA ALA A 105 -5.41 -9.11 5.12
C ALA A 105 -5.01 -10.23 4.15
N LEU A 106 -5.97 -10.62 3.31
CA LEU A 106 -5.79 -11.60 2.23
C LEU A 106 -5.05 -11.02 1.04
N TRP A 107 -5.31 -9.76 0.73
CA TRP A 107 -4.68 -9.06 -0.40
C TRP A 107 -4.65 -7.55 -0.18
N ARG A 108 -3.77 -6.88 -0.94
CA ARG A 108 -3.72 -5.42 -1.08
C ARG A 108 -3.74 -5.08 -2.55
N ARG A 109 -4.37 -3.95 -2.89
CA ARG A 109 -4.42 -3.41 -4.24
C ARG A 109 -3.80 -2.03 -4.27
N TYR A 110 -2.85 -1.86 -5.19
CA TYR A 110 -2.23 -0.57 -5.47
C TYR A 110 -2.55 -0.12 -6.88
N ARG A 111 -2.76 1.18 -7.05
CA ARG A 111 -2.82 1.86 -8.33
C ARG A 111 -1.59 2.73 -8.49
N TYR A 112 -1.06 2.80 -9.71
CA TYR A 112 -0.01 3.72 -10.08
C TYR A 112 -0.40 4.47 -11.34
N GLN A 113 -0.27 5.81 -11.36
CA GLN A 113 -0.63 6.64 -12.50
C GLN A 113 0.59 7.28 -13.13
N ILE A 114 0.64 7.25 -14.47
CA ILE A 114 1.60 8.00 -15.28
C ILE A 114 0.85 8.84 -16.31
N TYR A 115 1.49 9.91 -16.77
CA TYR A 115 1.03 10.64 -17.95
C TYR A 115 2.22 10.88 -18.90
N CYS A 116 1.97 10.76 -20.22
CA CYS A 116 2.99 10.85 -21.24
C CYS A 116 2.95 12.21 -21.91
N HIS A 117 3.89 13.11 -21.54
CA HIS A 117 3.97 14.43 -22.12
C HIS A 117 5.40 15.00 -22.00
N PRO A 118 5.93 15.73 -23.02
CA PRO A 118 7.30 16.30 -22.98
C PRO A 118 7.45 17.38 -21.90
N ALA A 119 6.42 18.17 -21.66
CA ALA A 119 6.42 19.19 -20.61
C ALA A 119 5.69 18.68 -19.37
N ARG A 120 6.21 19.01 -18.18
CA ARG A 120 5.56 18.71 -16.92
C ARG A 120 4.26 19.49 -16.74
N ASN A 121 3.30 18.91 -16.02
CA ASN A 121 2.06 19.55 -15.63
C ASN A 121 1.91 19.56 -14.11
N PRO A 122 2.08 20.70 -13.42
CA PRO A 122 2.03 20.77 -11.95
C PRO A 122 0.70 20.31 -11.33
N LEU A 123 -0.41 20.37 -12.08
CA LEU A 123 -1.71 19.90 -11.60
C LEU A 123 -1.82 18.35 -11.64
N MET A 124 -1.02 17.70 -12.47
CA MET A 124 -0.96 16.23 -12.59
C MET A 124 0.20 15.64 -11.79
N ASP A 125 1.33 16.36 -11.69
CA ASP A 125 2.57 15.93 -11.04
C ASP A 125 2.35 15.53 -9.56
N ARG A 126 1.26 15.94 -8.94
CA ARG A 126 0.93 15.61 -7.56
C ARG A 126 0.46 14.15 -7.39
N TYR A 127 -0.14 13.58 -8.44
CA TYR A 127 -0.81 12.27 -8.39
C TYR A 127 -0.37 11.31 -9.48
N ALA A 128 0.50 11.76 -10.40
CA ALA A 128 0.98 10.94 -11.51
C ALA A 128 2.44 11.24 -11.85
N TRP A 129 3.14 10.23 -12.33
CA TRP A 129 4.51 10.39 -12.81
C TRP A 129 4.52 10.81 -14.27
N GLN A 130 5.15 11.95 -14.57
CA GLN A 130 5.44 12.35 -15.96
C GLN A 130 6.46 11.39 -16.58
N VAL A 131 6.13 10.83 -17.72
CA VAL A 131 6.96 9.91 -18.49
C VAL A 131 7.19 10.46 -19.89
N TRP A 132 8.46 10.63 -20.27
CA TRP A 132 8.84 11.02 -21.61
C TRP A 132 10.20 10.40 -22.00
N PRO A 133 10.38 9.81 -23.23
CA PRO A 133 9.36 9.61 -24.26
C PRO A 133 8.16 8.78 -23.81
N SER A 134 7.06 8.85 -24.59
CA SER A 134 5.82 8.14 -24.28
C SER A 134 6.03 6.62 -24.21
N ALA A 135 5.36 5.98 -23.28
CA ALA A 135 5.34 4.53 -23.16
C ALA A 135 4.19 3.91 -23.98
N SER A 136 4.47 2.83 -24.69
CA SER A 136 3.47 2.05 -25.41
C SER A 136 2.57 1.28 -24.44
N LEU A 137 1.26 1.50 -24.49
CA LEU A 137 0.30 0.77 -23.66
C LEU A 137 0.36 -0.74 -23.90
N THR A 138 0.50 -1.18 -25.15
CA THR A 138 0.62 -2.61 -25.48
C THR A 138 1.81 -3.27 -24.79
N ARG A 139 3.00 -2.64 -24.86
CA ARG A 139 4.20 -3.17 -24.20
C ARG A 139 4.10 -3.12 -22.66
N LEU A 140 3.40 -2.12 -22.09
CA LEU A 140 3.10 -2.06 -20.67
C LEU A 140 2.17 -3.21 -20.25
N GLN A 141 1.15 -3.53 -21.05
CA GLN A 141 0.21 -4.63 -20.81
C GLN A 141 0.90 -5.99 -20.88
N GLU A 142 1.76 -6.20 -21.89
CA GLU A 142 2.60 -7.40 -22.00
C GLU A 142 3.46 -7.59 -20.73
N ALA A 143 4.17 -6.54 -20.31
CA ALA A 143 4.99 -6.58 -19.11
C ALA A 143 4.16 -6.84 -17.83
N ALA A 144 2.95 -6.28 -17.73
CA ALA A 144 2.07 -6.51 -16.59
C ALA A 144 1.61 -7.97 -16.50
N GLY A 145 1.30 -8.60 -17.65
CA GLY A 145 0.91 -10.01 -17.71
C GLY A 145 1.94 -10.96 -17.12
N LEU A 146 3.23 -10.64 -17.25
CA LEU A 146 4.34 -11.45 -16.71
C LEU A 146 4.42 -11.45 -15.18
N LEU A 147 3.78 -10.50 -14.52
CA LEU A 147 3.78 -10.39 -13.05
C LEU A 147 2.78 -11.32 -12.38
N VAL A 148 1.75 -11.78 -13.11
CA VAL A 148 0.67 -12.59 -12.54
C VAL A 148 1.20 -13.99 -12.21
N GLY A 149 0.89 -14.46 -11.01
CA GLY A 149 1.38 -15.74 -10.51
C GLY A 149 2.26 -15.58 -9.26
N THR A 150 2.95 -16.65 -8.93
CA THR A 150 3.86 -16.69 -7.76
C THR A 150 5.30 -16.61 -8.24
N HIS A 151 5.99 -15.53 -7.86
CA HIS A 151 7.35 -15.23 -8.30
C HIS A 151 8.22 -14.76 -7.12
N ASP A 152 9.53 -14.87 -7.27
CA ASP A 152 10.49 -14.25 -6.35
C ASP A 152 10.75 -12.79 -6.76
N PHE A 153 10.30 -11.86 -5.92
CA PHE A 153 10.48 -10.42 -6.12
C PHE A 153 11.72 -9.85 -5.40
N ALA A 154 12.71 -10.66 -5.07
CA ALA A 154 13.94 -10.21 -4.39
C ALA A 154 14.64 -9.04 -5.13
N ALA A 155 14.61 -9.02 -6.47
CA ALA A 155 15.15 -7.94 -7.28
C ALA A 155 14.36 -6.62 -7.17
N PHE A 156 13.09 -6.68 -6.78
CA PHE A 156 12.17 -5.54 -6.75
C PHE A 156 11.92 -4.97 -5.35
N GLY A 157 12.38 -5.63 -4.30
CA GLY A 157 12.08 -5.14 -2.96
C GLY A 157 12.87 -5.80 -1.87
N THR A 158 12.79 -5.19 -0.69
CA THR A 158 13.41 -5.71 0.52
C THR A 158 12.32 -6.32 1.41
N PRO A 159 12.49 -7.52 1.95
CA PRO A 159 11.54 -8.09 2.89
C PRO A 159 11.57 -7.31 4.21
N PRO A 160 10.48 -7.34 4.99
CA PRO A 160 10.40 -6.63 6.27
C PRO A 160 11.43 -7.11 7.30
N ARG A 161 11.92 -8.34 7.15
CA ARG A 161 13.02 -8.93 7.93
C ARG A 161 13.99 -9.64 7.00
N PRO A 162 15.29 -9.68 7.30
CA PRO A 162 16.30 -10.32 6.43
C PRO A 162 16.01 -11.78 6.10
N VAL A 163 15.38 -12.53 7.01
CA VAL A 163 15.04 -13.95 6.86
C VAL A 163 13.65 -14.21 6.28
N SER A 164 12.87 -13.17 5.97
CA SER A 164 11.54 -13.32 5.41
C SER A 164 11.61 -13.61 3.90
N SER A 165 10.70 -14.47 3.43
CA SER A 165 10.57 -14.79 2.00
C SER A 165 10.34 -13.55 1.15
N THR A 166 10.96 -13.52 -0.03
CA THR A 166 10.73 -12.53 -1.09
C THR A 166 9.72 -12.99 -2.13
N VAL A 167 9.27 -14.24 -2.03
CA VAL A 167 8.23 -14.80 -2.91
C VAL A 167 6.89 -14.15 -2.61
N ARG A 168 6.18 -13.71 -3.66
CA ARG A 168 4.84 -13.11 -3.57
C ARG A 168 3.94 -13.68 -4.66
N THR A 169 2.66 -13.81 -4.32
CA THR A 169 1.62 -14.19 -5.29
C THR A 169 0.89 -12.93 -5.73
N VAL A 170 1.01 -12.60 -7.00
CA VAL A 170 0.27 -11.53 -7.67
C VAL A 170 -0.98 -12.15 -8.30
N PHE A 171 -2.15 -11.67 -7.89
CA PHE A 171 -3.45 -12.17 -8.38
C PHE A 171 -3.87 -11.47 -9.65
N GLN A 172 -3.52 -10.19 -9.79
CA GLN A 172 -3.87 -9.37 -10.95
C GLN A 172 -2.84 -8.25 -11.12
N ALA A 173 -2.49 -7.98 -12.38
CA ALA A 173 -1.68 -6.82 -12.77
C ALA A 173 -2.13 -6.38 -14.16
N ALA A 174 -2.49 -5.11 -14.33
CA ALA A 174 -2.98 -4.61 -15.61
C ALA A 174 -2.72 -3.12 -15.81
N TRP A 175 -2.46 -2.71 -17.05
CA TRP A 175 -2.44 -1.33 -17.50
C TRP A 175 -3.65 -1.05 -18.38
N TRP A 176 -4.21 0.16 -18.27
CA TRP A 176 -5.25 0.66 -19.17
C TRP A 176 -5.12 2.18 -19.34
N GLU A 177 -5.80 2.68 -20.37
CA GLU A 177 -5.91 4.11 -20.61
C GLU A 177 -7.06 4.69 -19.78
N GLU A 178 -6.76 5.74 -19.03
CA GLU A 178 -7.71 6.52 -18.22
C GLU A 178 -7.39 8.01 -18.44
N GLN A 179 -7.79 8.51 -19.60
CA GLN A 179 -7.42 9.86 -20.06
C GLN A 179 -7.49 10.91 -18.95
N PRO A 180 -6.43 11.71 -18.74
CA PRO A 180 -5.19 11.83 -19.52
C PRO A 180 -4.06 10.90 -19.05
N TYR A 181 -4.34 9.89 -18.24
CA TYR A 181 -3.39 8.99 -17.62
C TYR A 181 -3.31 7.63 -18.31
N LEU A 182 -2.20 6.95 -18.12
CA LEU A 182 -2.14 5.49 -18.14
C LEU A 182 -2.11 5.02 -16.70
N ALA A 183 -3.05 4.15 -16.34
CA ALA A 183 -3.21 3.62 -14.99
C ALA A 183 -2.77 2.16 -14.93
N PHE A 184 -2.04 1.82 -13.89
CA PHE A 184 -1.63 0.46 -13.54
C PHE A 184 -2.27 0.06 -12.23
N GLU A 185 -2.87 -1.11 -12.16
CA GLU A 185 -3.24 -1.73 -10.89
C GLU A 185 -2.54 -3.07 -10.71
N ILE A 186 -2.19 -3.35 -9.46
CA ILE A 186 -1.65 -4.62 -9.03
C ILE A 186 -2.30 -5.05 -7.72
N THR A 187 -2.79 -6.30 -7.71
CA THR A 187 -3.36 -6.94 -6.51
C THR A 187 -2.51 -8.15 -6.17
N ALA A 188 -2.00 -8.21 -4.93
CA ALA A 188 -1.19 -9.31 -4.45
C ALA A 188 -1.48 -9.63 -2.98
N GLN A 189 -1.10 -10.84 -2.55
CA GLN A 189 -1.20 -11.26 -1.15
C GLN A 189 -0.45 -10.29 -0.23
N ALA A 190 0.77 -9.93 -0.59
CA ALA A 190 1.60 -8.97 0.12
C ALA A 190 2.64 -8.34 -0.82
N PHE A 191 3.24 -7.24 -0.38
CA PHE A 191 4.29 -6.54 -1.13
C PHE A 191 5.56 -6.39 -0.29
N LEU A 192 6.71 -6.43 -0.96
CA LEU A 192 7.99 -6.03 -0.40
C LEU A 192 8.09 -4.51 -0.35
N TYR A 193 8.99 -4.01 0.48
CA TYR A 193 9.30 -2.58 0.51
C TYR A 193 9.78 -2.10 -0.86
N HIS A 194 9.16 -1.04 -1.38
CA HIS A 194 9.39 -0.46 -2.71
C HIS A 194 9.00 -1.32 -3.92
N MET A 195 8.45 -2.52 -3.73
CA MET A 195 8.19 -3.49 -4.81
C MET A 195 7.38 -2.87 -5.96
N VAL A 196 6.21 -2.32 -5.70
CA VAL A 196 5.33 -1.77 -6.75
C VAL A 196 6.04 -0.70 -7.57
N ARG A 197 6.73 0.23 -6.91
CA ARG A 197 7.43 1.33 -7.57
C ARG A 197 8.60 0.87 -8.46
N ARG A 198 9.34 -0.17 -8.07
CA ARG A 198 10.41 -0.75 -8.90
C ARG A 198 9.84 -1.52 -10.09
N VAL A 199 8.78 -2.29 -9.86
CA VAL A 199 8.05 -2.99 -10.92
C VAL A 199 7.52 -2.00 -11.96
N VAL A 200 6.86 -0.91 -11.53
CA VAL A 200 6.39 0.14 -12.44
C VAL A 200 7.53 0.80 -13.20
N HIS A 201 8.64 1.12 -12.52
CA HIS A 201 9.79 1.71 -13.21
C HIS A 201 10.31 0.82 -14.34
N MET A 202 10.43 -0.49 -14.08
CA MET A 202 10.86 -1.44 -15.11
C MET A 202 9.88 -1.55 -16.26
N GLN A 203 8.56 -1.63 -15.97
CA GLN A 203 7.53 -1.64 -16.99
C GLN A 203 7.55 -0.38 -17.86
N VAL A 204 7.79 0.79 -17.27
CA VAL A 204 7.94 2.05 -18.04
C VAL A 204 9.12 1.99 -18.98
N LEU A 205 10.26 1.42 -18.57
CA LEU A 205 11.41 1.21 -19.48
C LEU A 205 11.06 0.27 -20.64
N ILE A 206 10.30 -0.80 -20.37
CA ILE A 206 9.79 -1.72 -21.40
C ILE A 206 8.82 -0.98 -22.33
N GLY A 207 7.88 -0.23 -21.79
CA GLY A 207 6.92 0.58 -22.55
C GLY A 207 7.59 1.60 -23.48
N GLN A 208 8.74 2.17 -23.05
CA GLN A 208 9.56 3.08 -23.86
C GLN A 208 10.47 2.37 -24.87
N GLY A 209 10.47 1.03 -24.93
CA GLY A 209 11.36 0.26 -25.81
C GLY A 209 12.84 0.29 -25.39
N ARG A 210 13.13 0.63 -24.14
CA ARG A 210 14.49 0.65 -23.57
C ARG A 210 14.90 -0.70 -22.98
N LEU A 211 13.93 -1.55 -22.69
CA LEU A 211 14.10 -2.94 -22.27
C LEU A 211 13.07 -3.80 -23.01
N GLU A 212 13.39 -5.08 -23.18
CA GLU A 212 12.45 -6.07 -23.71
C GLU A 212 11.65 -6.74 -22.58
N PRO A 213 10.40 -7.19 -22.84
CA PRO A 213 9.57 -7.86 -21.82
C PRO A 213 10.25 -9.11 -21.23
N GLU A 214 11.04 -9.83 -22.01
CA GLU A 214 11.79 -11.02 -21.59
C GLU A 214 12.73 -10.71 -20.43
N THR A 215 13.30 -9.50 -20.38
CA THR A 215 14.17 -9.06 -19.27
C THR A 215 13.42 -9.11 -17.93
N LEU A 216 12.13 -8.74 -17.91
CA LEU A 216 11.30 -8.85 -16.70
C LEU A 216 11.07 -10.32 -16.32
N ALA A 217 10.78 -11.19 -17.31
CA ALA A 217 10.59 -12.61 -17.08
C ALA A 217 11.87 -13.25 -16.52
N GLU A 218 13.03 -12.95 -17.10
CA GLU A 218 14.33 -13.45 -16.63
C GLU A 218 14.58 -13.06 -15.17
N VAL A 219 14.31 -11.79 -14.81
CA VAL A 219 14.49 -11.29 -13.44
C VAL A 219 13.57 -11.99 -12.43
N LEU A 220 12.33 -12.31 -12.83
CA LEU A 220 11.38 -13.01 -11.98
C LEU A 220 11.71 -14.52 -11.82
N HIS A 221 12.39 -15.12 -12.81
CA HIS A 221 12.75 -16.54 -12.81
C HIS A 221 14.18 -16.80 -12.31
N THR A 222 15.03 -15.77 -12.24
CA THR A 222 16.40 -15.95 -11.73
C THR A 222 16.32 -16.31 -10.25
N LEU A 223 16.81 -17.51 -9.91
CA LEU A 223 16.87 -17.99 -8.52
C LEU A 223 17.60 -16.95 -7.65
N PRO A 224 17.13 -16.68 -6.44
CA PRO A 224 17.74 -15.68 -5.59
C PRO A 224 19.20 -16.06 -5.30
N ALA A 225 20.12 -15.21 -5.72
CA ALA A 225 21.41 -15.20 -5.09
C ALA A 225 21.18 -14.82 -3.62
N LEU A 226 21.54 -15.67 -2.69
CA LEU A 226 21.50 -15.55 -1.22
C LEU A 226 20.74 -14.34 -0.66
N PRO A 227 19.90 -14.47 0.40
CA PRO A 227 19.14 -13.36 0.95
C PRO A 227 20.00 -12.10 1.12
N GLY A 228 19.63 -11.01 0.44
CA GLY A 228 20.35 -9.73 0.47
C GLY A 228 21.46 -9.55 -0.59
N LYS A 229 21.72 -10.52 -1.47
CA LYS A 229 22.77 -10.44 -2.51
C LYS A 229 22.28 -10.69 -3.94
N GLY A 230 20.96 -10.74 -4.19
CA GLY A 230 20.43 -10.76 -5.54
C GLY A 230 20.87 -9.51 -6.33
N PRO A 231 20.95 -9.55 -7.66
CA PRO A 231 21.17 -8.36 -8.46
C PRO A 231 20.00 -7.41 -8.23
N MET A 232 20.16 -6.53 -7.24
CA MET A 232 19.24 -5.41 -7.09
C MET A 232 19.32 -4.66 -8.41
N LEU A 233 18.23 -4.72 -9.19
CA LEU A 233 18.17 -4.02 -10.46
C LEU A 233 18.58 -2.57 -10.18
N ARG A 234 19.71 -2.16 -10.75
CA ARG A 234 20.17 -0.75 -10.74
C ARG A 234 19.21 0.16 -11.52
N HIS A 235 18.03 -0.37 -11.88
CA HIS A 235 16.95 0.35 -12.50
C HIS A 235 16.22 1.15 -11.41
N GLY A 236 15.95 2.40 -11.68
CA GLY A 236 15.48 3.38 -10.73
C GLY A 236 14.23 2.99 -9.94
N LEU A 237 13.74 3.92 -9.20
CA LEU A 237 12.53 3.80 -8.38
C LEU A 237 11.51 4.82 -8.90
N ALA A 238 10.35 4.35 -9.37
CA ALA A 238 9.27 5.24 -9.79
C ALA A 238 8.86 6.16 -8.63
N PRO A 239 8.53 7.43 -8.88
CA PRO A 239 8.16 8.39 -7.85
C PRO A 239 7.02 7.90 -6.94
N ALA A 240 7.02 8.30 -5.68
CA ALA A 240 6.00 7.85 -4.74
C ALA A 240 4.63 8.47 -4.99
N TRP A 241 4.58 9.68 -5.52
CA TRP A 241 3.35 10.43 -5.76
C TRP A 241 2.43 9.86 -6.85
N GLY A 242 2.93 8.98 -7.72
CA GLY A 242 2.06 8.21 -8.61
C GLY A 242 1.38 7.01 -7.94
N LEU A 243 1.76 6.65 -6.70
CA LEU A 243 1.31 5.44 -6.02
C LEU A 243 0.18 5.72 -5.04
N THR A 244 -0.89 4.95 -5.16
CA THR A 244 -2.05 4.96 -4.25
C THR A 244 -2.37 3.56 -3.76
N LEU A 245 -2.49 3.36 -2.44
CA LEU A 245 -3.10 2.16 -1.87
C LEU A 245 -4.62 2.27 -2.01
N VAL A 246 -5.22 1.43 -2.87
CA VAL A 246 -6.65 1.54 -3.25
C VAL A 246 -7.54 0.75 -2.32
N ALA A 247 -7.14 -0.47 -1.96
CA ALA A 247 -7.97 -1.34 -1.14
C ALA A 247 -7.16 -2.43 -0.44
N VAL A 248 -7.74 -2.97 0.63
CA VAL A 248 -7.24 -4.14 1.36
C VAL A 248 -8.42 -5.08 1.59
N GLY A 249 -8.27 -6.35 1.24
CA GLY A 249 -9.32 -7.35 1.39
C GLY A 249 -9.10 -8.23 2.60
N TYR A 250 -10.18 -8.59 3.25
CA TYR A 250 -10.23 -9.43 4.46
C TYR A 250 -11.27 -10.53 4.30
N PRO A 251 -11.13 -11.66 5.02
CA PRO A 251 -12.20 -12.62 5.13
C PRO A 251 -13.37 -12.02 5.93
N PRO A 252 -14.65 -12.36 5.60
CA PRO A 252 -15.82 -11.79 6.26
C PRO A 252 -15.84 -12.02 7.78
N GLU A 253 -15.35 -13.17 8.23
CA GLU A 253 -15.37 -13.62 9.62
C GLU A 253 -14.66 -12.65 10.57
N VAL A 254 -13.55 -12.08 10.13
CA VAL A 254 -12.76 -11.15 10.97
C VAL A 254 -13.39 -9.76 11.05
N LEU A 255 -14.35 -9.47 10.18
CA LEU A 255 -15.05 -8.20 10.12
C LEU A 255 -16.36 -8.22 10.91
N SER A 256 -16.87 -9.41 11.30
CA SER A 256 -18.05 -9.55 12.14
C SER A 256 -17.70 -9.29 13.60
N PRO A 257 -18.43 -8.39 14.30
CA PRO A 257 -18.18 -8.13 15.72
C PRO A 257 -18.52 -9.31 16.63
N ASP A 258 -19.43 -10.20 16.19
CA ASP A 258 -20.08 -11.22 17.01
C ASP A 258 -19.52 -12.63 16.80
N GLU A 259 -18.53 -12.83 15.91
CA GLU A 259 -17.91 -14.12 15.67
C GLU A 259 -16.70 -14.38 16.58
N ASP A 260 -16.66 -15.54 17.24
CA ASP A 260 -15.49 -16.02 17.95
C ASP A 260 -14.37 -16.36 16.93
N LEU A 261 -13.34 -15.55 16.89
CA LEU A 261 -12.18 -15.81 16.06
C LEU A 261 -11.27 -16.83 16.73
N ASP A 262 -11.05 -17.97 16.07
CA ASP A 262 -9.93 -18.84 16.37
C ASP A 262 -8.62 -18.17 15.89
N ILE A 263 -8.03 -17.34 16.76
CA ILE A 263 -6.79 -16.60 16.50
C ILE A 263 -5.56 -17.52 16.32
N THR A 264 -5.67 -18.80 16.63
CA THR A 264 -4.52 -19.74 16.51
C THR A 264 -4.12 -19.98 15.06
N GLN A 265 -5.04 -19.85 14.09
CA GLN A 265 -4.75 -20.00 12.67
C GLN A 265 -3.92 -18.86 12.07
N PHE A 266 -3.91 -17.69 12.74
CA PHE A 266 -3.26 -16.47 12.23
C PHE A 266 -1.97 -16.09 12.98
N THR A 267 -1.62 -16.83 14.05
CA THR A 267 -0.48 -16.49 14.92
C THR A 267 0.85 -17.13 14.51
N ALA A 268 0.89 -18.00 13.52
CA ALA A 268 2.12 -18.67 13.10
C ALA A 268 3.26 -17.71 12.66
N ASP A 269 2.94 -16.44 12.34
CA ASP A 269 3.91 -15.40 11.99
C ASP A 269 3.97 -14.23 13.00
N ALA A 270 3.22 -14.30 14.11
CA ALA A 270 3.00 -13.17 15.00
C ALA A 270 4.03 -13.03 16.13
N ASP A 271 4.86 -14.02 16.36
CA ASP A 271 5.77 -14.10 17.53
C ASP A 271 7.08 -13.31 17.38
N ALA A 272 7.01 -12.19 16.68
CA ALA A 272 8.14 -11.29 16.56
C ALA A 272 7.71 -9.85 16.82
N SER A 273 7.93 -9.42 18.05
CA SER A 273 7.88 -8.02 18.47
C SER A 273 8.51 -7.09 17.44
N PRO A 274 7.92 -5.92 17.18
CA PRO A 274 8.49 -4.96 16.25
C PRO A 274 9.74 -4.34 16.87
N VAL A 275 10.90 -4.73 16.40
CA VAL A 275 12.13 -3.95 16.56
C VAL A 275 12.20 -3.02 15.35
N TRP A 276 11.81 -1.78 15.54
CA TRP A 276 12.14 -0.61 14.71
C TRP A 276 12.28 0.61 15.61
#